data_45fdc623b1d77734bdec48c7403dead9
#
_entry.id   45fdc623b1d77734bdec48c7403dead9
#
_cell.length_a   1.000
_cell.length_b   1.000
_cell.length_c   1.000
_cell.angle_alpha   90.00
_cell.angle_beta   90.00
_cell.angle_gamma   90.00
#
_symmetry.space_group_name_H-M   'P 1'
#
loop_
_entity.id
_entity.type
_entity.pdbx_description
1 polymer ?
#
loop_
_entity_poly.entity_id
_entity_poly.type
_entity_poly.pdbx_seq_one_letter_code
_entity_poly.pdbx_strand_id
1 'polypeptide(L)'
;MPRLASAALLVLAAGVLAGCSSTVHLNPAEGANDSRCADVTVRLQNVPSIGGHDRRWTDAQATAAWGDPAVVLLTCGLPEAAPTSTLQCISLQGVDWLVDDSKQPYLTLTTYGRKPAVQLYIDNDPKTGVSANDVIGNKSLAAAIATIPATHSCTARPGPDAVPTPAPTN
;
A
#
# COMPACT_ATOMS: atom_id res chain seq x y z
N MET A 1 -38.17 -48.56 15.50
CA MET A 1 -36.91 -48.40 14.79
C MET A 1 -36.72 -46.93 14.38
N PRO A 2 -36.39 -46.00 15.32
CA PRO A 2 -36.15 -44.60 14.96
C PRO A 2 -34.79 -44.10 15.52
N ARG A 3 -33.69 -44.83 15.30
CA ARG A 3 -32.36 -44.45 15.80
C ARG A 3 -31.34 -44.17 14.70
N LEU A 4 -31.69 -44.35 13.44
CA LEU A 4 -30.78 -44.12 12.28
C LEU A 4 -30.95 -42.77 11.63
N ALA A 5 -32.04 -42.05 11.90
CA ALA A 5 -32.31 -40.72 11.28
C ALA A 5 -31.55 -39.55 11.97
N SER A 6 -31.17 -39.74 13.26
CA SER A 6 -30.48 -38.63 14.00
C SER A 6 -28.99 -38.54 13.74
N ALA A 7 -28.36 -39.59 13.20
CA ALA A 7 -26.92 -39.58 12.91
C ALA A 7 -26.59 -38.86 11.60
N ALA A 8 -27.53 -38.83 10.65
CA ALA A 8 -27.32 -38.17 9.32
C ALA A 8 -27.36 -36.62 9.39
N LEU A 9 -28.07 -36.05 10.38
CA LEU A 9 -28.16 -34.57 10.50
C LEU A 9 -26.92 -33.95 11.15
N LEU A 10 -26.14 -34.69 11.94
CA LEU A 10 -24.94 -34.16 12.61
C LEU A 10 -23.72 -34.08 11.69
N VAL A 11 -23.70 -34.82 10.59
CA VAL A 11 -22.58 -34.81 9.64
C VAL A 11 -22.67 -33.64 8.66
N LEU A 12 -23.86 -33.07 8.39
CA LEU A 12 -24.02 -31.91 7.50
C LEU A 12 -23.64 -30.56 8.16
N ALA A 13 -23.61 -30.49 9.49
CA ALA A 13 -23.29 -29.25 10.21
C ALA A 13 -21.78 -28.95 10.33
N ALA A 14 -20.91 -29.94 10.04
CA ALA A 14 -19.45 -29.80 10.19
C ALA A 14 -18.74 -29.21 8.95
N GLY A 15 -19.47 -28.94 7.84
CA GLY A 15 -18.87 -28.55 6.56
C GLY A 15 -18.75 -27.04 6.30
N VAL A 16 -19.19 -26.16 7.21
CA VAL A 16 -19.35 -24.72 6.89
C VAL A 16 -18.29 -23.81 7.53
N LEU A 17 -17.30 -24.35 8.24
CA LEU A 17 -16.27 -23.53 8.92
C LEU A 17 -14.90 -23.44 8.18
N ALA A 18 -14.82 -23.79 6.91
CA ALA A 18 -13.57 -23.73 6.15
C ALA A 18 -13.36 -22.41 5.41
N GLY A 19 -13.90 -21.30 5.92
CA GLY A 19 -13.76 -19.95 5.34
C GLY A 19 -12.81 -19.03 6.11
N CYS A 20 -11.76 -19.55 6.77
CA CYS A 20 -10.71 -18.68 7.32
C CYS A 20 -9.79 -18.23 6.20
N SER A 21 -10.04 -17.03 5.62
CA SER A 21 -9.00 -16.37 4.88
C SER A 21 -7.82 -16.13 5.83
N SER A 22 -6.64 -16.69 5.49
CA SER A 22 -5.46 -16.54 6.34
C SER A 22 -5.15 -15.05 6.50
N THR A 23 -5.05 -14.59 7.75
CA THR A 23 -4.62 -13.22 8.07
C THR A 23 -3.17 -13.05 7.67
N VAL A 24 -2.83 -11.93 7.06
CA VAL A 24 -1.45 -11.58 6.73
C VAL A 24 -0.78 -11.00 7.98
N HIS A 25 0.28 -11.67 8.46
CA HIS A 25 1.04 -11.24 9.62
C HIS A 25 2.03 -10.13 9.21
N LEU A 26 1.90 -8.96 9.82
CA LEU A 26 2.76 -7.81 9.57
C LEU A 26 3.22 -7.20 10.90
N ASN A 27 4.25 -6.37 10.83
CA ASN A 27 4.69 -5.57 11.97
C ASN A 27 4.18 -4.13 11.80
N PRO A 28 3.59 -3.51 12.84
CA PRO A 28 3.21 -2.11 12.78
C PRO A 28 4.46 -1.22 12.76
N ALA A 29 4.40 -0.10 12.06
CA ALA A 29 5.42 0.93 12.16
C ALA A 29 5.37 1.60 13.54
N GLU A 30 6.47 2.25 13.96
CA GLU A 30 6.57 2.95 15.25
C GLU A 30 5.46 4.00 15.40
N GLY A 31 5.15 4.75 14.34
CA GLY A 31 4.09 5.76 14.30
C GLY A 31 2.72 5.24 13.88
N ALA A 32 2.45 3.92 13.94
CA ALA A 32 1.17 3.33 13.52
C ALA A 32 -0.05 3.88 14.30
N ASN A 33 0.17 4.41 15.52
CA ASN A 33 -0.87 5.02 16.35
C ASN A 33 -1.21 6.48 15.98
N ASP A 34 -0.54 7.07 14.98
CA ASP A 34 -0.87 8.42 14.52
C ASP A 34 -2.29 8.45 13.96
N SER A 35 -3.09 9.44 14.36
CA SER A 35 -4.48 9.58 13.92
C SER A 35 -4.62 9.68 12.40
N ARG A 36 -3.63 10.25 11.72
CA ARG A 36 -3.60 10.33 10.24
C ARG A 36 -3.49 8.95 9.59
N CYS A 37 -2.81 8.00 10.22
CA CYS A 37 -2.80 6.61 9.77
C CYS A 37 -4.17 5.93 9.95
N ALA A 38 -4.93 6.30 10.99
CA ALA A 38 -6.31 5.84 11.15
C ALA A 38 -7.19 6.36 10.01
N ASP A 39 -7.05 7.63 9.61
CA ASP A 39 -7.77 8.22 8.48
C ASP A 39 -7.47 7.49 7.17
N VAL A 40 -6.20 7.16 6.91
CA VAL A 40 -5.80 6.32 5.77
C VAL A 40 -6.50 4.97 5.85
N THR A 41 -6.40 4.26 6.99
CA THR A 41 -6.93 2.91 7.17
C THR A 41 -8.44 2.84 6.94
N VAL A 42 -9.20 3.82 7.45
CA VAL A 42 -10.65 3.92 7.22
C VAL A 42 -10.96 4.05 5.74
N ARG A 43 -10.22 4.89 5.01
CA ARG A 43 -10.47 5.12 3.57
C ARG A 43 -10.03 3.93 2.69
N LEU A 44 -9.13 3.06 3.18
CA LEU A 44 -8.77 1.83 2.46
C LEU A 44 -9.96 0.87 2.29
N GLN A 45 -11.09 1.08 2.98
CA GLN A 45 -12.34 0.34 2.71
C GLN A 45 -12.81 0.54 1.26
N ASN A 46 -12.47 1.66 0.64
CA ASN A 46 -12.78 1.96 -0.76
C ASN A 46 -11.75 1.38 -1.75
N VAL A 47 -10.83 0.53 -1.27
CA VAL A 47 -9.81 -0.14 -2.07
C VAL A 47 -9.97 -1.66 -1.88
N PRO A 48 -11.08 -2.25 -2.35
CA PRO A 48 -11.33 -3.68 -2.15
C PRO A 48 -10.37 -4.56 -2.94
N SER A 49 -9.80 -4.06 -4.03
CA SER A 49 -8.80 -4.78 -4.83
C SER A 49 -7.81 -3.83 -5.48
N ILE A 50 -6.61 -4.34 -5.81
CA ILE A 50 -5.56 -3.67 -6.58
C ILE A 50 -5.05 -4.64 -7.63
N GLY A 51 -5.04 -4.26 -8.92
CA GLY A 51 -4.53 -5.09 -10.00
C GLY A 51 -5.20 -6.48 -10.09
N GLY A 52 -6.47 -6.58 -9.69
CA GLY A 52 -7.20 -7.86 -9.64
C GLY A 52 -6.97 -8.69 -8.37
N HIS A 53 -6.16 -8.21 -7.42
CA HIS A 53 -5.88 -8.86 -6.15
C HIS A 53 -6.77 -8.30 -5.05
N ASP A 54 -7.54 -9.16 -4.39
CA ASP A 54 -8.45 -8.77 -3.32
C ASP A 54 -7.71 -8.38 -2.05
N ARG A 55 -8.32 -7.45 -1.29
CA ARG A 55 -7.82 -7.03 0.01
C ARG A 55 -7.90 -8.16 1.02
N ARG A 56 -6.84 -8.27 1.84
CA ARG A 56 -6.70 -9.26 2.92
C ARG A 56 -6.72 -8.59 4.30
N TRP A 57 -7.13 -9.34 5.29
CA TRP A 57 -6.97 -8.94 6.68
C TRP A 57 -5.50 -8.99 7.11
N THR A 58 -5.09 -8.02 7.91
CA THR A 58 -3.78 -7.95 8.56
C THR A 58 -3.96 -7.89 10.06
N ASP A 59 -2.99 -8.39 10.81
CA ASP A 59 -3.00 -8.38 12.29
C ASP A 59 -2.24 -7.21 12.90
N ALA A 60 -1.61 -6.36 12.08
CA ALA A 60 -0.87 -5.20 12.53
C ALA A 60 -1.64 -3.89 12.27
N GLN A 61 -1.51 -2.96 13.22
CA GLN A 61 -2.16 -1.65 13.12
C GLN A 61 -1.59 -0.82 11.96
N ALA A 62 -2.47 -0.08 11.30
CA ALA A 62 -2.17 0.81 10.20
C ALA A 62 -1.46 0.11 9.02
N THR A 63 -1.86 -1.14 8.77
CA THR A 63 -1.39 -1.94 7.64
C THR A 63 -2.53 -2.41 6.77
N ALA A 64 -2.22 -2.80 5.55
CA ALA A 64 -3.14 -3.48 4.63
C ALA A 64 -2.35 -4.39 3.69
N ALA A 65 -3.04 -5.39 3.13
CA ALA A 65 -2.47 -6.33 2.19
C ALA A 65 -3.46 -6.66 1.07
N TRP A 66 -2.94 -6.99 -0.11
CA TRP A 66 -3.73 -7.47 -1.26
C TRP A 66 -3.05 -8.67 -1.88
N GLY A 67 -3.87 -9.64 -2.29
CA GLY A 67 -3.44 -10.89 -2.96
C GLY A 67 -3.29 -12.08 -2.02
N ASP A 68 -3.33 -13.29 -2.61
CA ASP A 68 -3.11 -14.57 -1.93
C ASP A 68 -2.26 -15.50 -2.81
N PRO A 69 -0.94 -15.58 -2.57
CA PRO A 69 -0.17 -14.86 -1.55
C PRO A 69 -0.20 -13.34 -1.71
N ALA A 70 0.10 -12.61 -0.60
CA ALA A 70 0.07 -11.16 -0.62
C ALA A 70 1.15 -10.59 -1.55
N VAL A 71 0.75 -9.79 -2.52
CA VAL A 71 1.64 -9.17 -3.53
C VAL A 71 1.80 -7.65 -3.31
N VAL A 72 0.89 -7.03 -2.56
CA VAL A 72 1.00 -5.63 -2.13
C VAL A 72 0.81 -5.56 -0.64
N LEU A 73 1.74 -4.91 0.05
CA LEU A 73 1.65 -4.59 1.46
C LEU A 73 1.72 -3.07 1.64
N LEU A 74 0.87 -2.55 2.53
CA LEU A 74 0.88 -1.15 2.93
C LEU A 74 1.18 -1.05 4.42
N THR A 75 2.05 -0.12 4.79
CA THR A 75 2.35 0.25 6.17
C THR A 75 2.32 1.76 6.30
N CYS A 76 1.52 2.28 7.24
CA CYS A 76 1.49 3.69 7.62
C CYS A 76 2.14 3.88 8.99
N GLY A 77 2.79 5.02 9.20
CA GLY A 77 3.42 5.33 10.48
C GLY A 77 4.94 5.36 10.43
N LEU A 78 5.53 5.35 9.23
CA LEU A 78 6.97 5.52 9.10
C LEU A 78 7.38 6.98 9.32
N PRO A 79 8.64 7.23 9.72
CA PRO A 79 9.22 8.57 9.69
C PRO A 79 9.08 9.20 8.31
N GLU A 80 8.99 10.53 8.26
CA GLU A 80 9.03 11.26 6.99
C GLU A 80 10.31 10.91 6.23
N ALA A 81 10.16 10.58 4.96
CA ALA A 81 11.29 10.24 4.12
C ALA A 81 12.15 11.49 3.87
N ALA A 82 13.45 11.39 4.18
CA ALA A 82 14.40 12.47 3.91
C ALA A 82 14.61 12.66 2.40
N PRO A 83 14.91 13.88 1.96
CA PRO A 83 15.35 14.13 0.59
C PRO A 83 16.54 13.25 0.24
N THR A 84 16.53 12.64 -0.93
CA THR A 84 17.60 11.76 -1.39
C THR A 84 17.88 12.02 -2.88
N SER A 85 19.15 11.92 -3.27
CA SER A 85 19.56 11.93 -4.68
C SER A 85 19.72 10.53 -5.27
N THR A 86 19.59 9.48 -4.44
CA THR A 86 19.83 8.10 -4.85
C THR A 86 18.57 7.36 -5.27
N LEU A 87 17.39 7.77 -4.76
CA LEU A 87 16.11 7.19 -5.12
C LEU A 87 15.39 8.08 -6.14
N GLN A 88 14.71 7.44 -7.06
CA GLN A 88 13.85 8.16 -7.99
C GLN A 88 12.63 8.69 -7.26
N CYS A 89 12.32 9.98 -7.46
CA CYS A 89 11.07 10.58 -7.00
C CYS A 89 10.10 10.68 -8.16
N ILE A 90 8.91 10.11 -8.01
CA ILE A 90 7.84 10.12 -9.01
C ILE A 90 6.55 10.66 -8.40
N SER A 91 5.77 11.39 -9.20
CA SER A 91 4.46 11.93 -8.81
C SER A 91 3.38 11.21 -9.60
N LEU A 92 2.42 10.60 -8.91
CA LEU A 92 1.25 10.00 -9.54
C LEU A 92 0.01 10.16 -8.67
N GLN A 93 -1.11 10.54 -9.28
CA GLN A 93 -2.40 10.76 -8.59
C GLN A 93 -2.31 11.73 -7.39
N GLY A 94 -1.39 12.72 -7.42
CA GLY A 94 -1.21 13.69 -6.33
C GLY A 94 -0.46 13.14 -5.10
N VAL A 95 0.17 11.99 -5.24
CA VAL A 95 1.08 11.41 -4.25
C VAL A 95 2.48 11.31 -4.85
N ASP A 96 3.46 11.80 -4.10
CA ASP A 96 4.87 11.72 -4.44
C ASP A 96 5.51 10.53 -3.75
N TRP A 97 6.31 9.78 -4.49
CA TRP A 97 6.90 8.53 -4.09
C TRP A 97 8.41 8.52 -4.31
N LEU A 98 9.15 8.09 -3.30
CA LEU A 98 10.52 7.63 -3.46
C LEU A 98 10.48 6.14 -3.79
N VAL A 99 11.10 5.76 -4.90
CA VAL A 99 11.11 4.38 -5.40
C VAL A 99 12.46 3.76 -5.12
N ASP A 100 12.44 2.66 -4.37
CA ASP A 100 13.59 1.78 -4.16
C ASP A 100 13.34 0.47 -4.93
N ASP A 101 14.13 0.27 -5.98
CA ASP A 101 14.11 -0.89 -6.87
C ASP A 101 15.35 -1.80 -6.69
N SER A 102 16.10 -1.59 -5.61
CA SER A 102 17.34 -2.34 -5.33
C SER A 102 17.13 -3.84 -5.12
N LYS A 103 15.88 -4.27 -4.88
CA LYS A 103 15.50 -5.67 -4.61
C LYS A 103 14.55 -6.25 -5.64
N GLN A 104 14.74 -5.92 -6.92
CA GLN A 104 13.87 -6.46 -7.97
C GLN A 104 13.71 -7.99 -7.89
N PRO A 105 12.49 -8.54 -8.18
CA PRO A 105 11.32 -7.83 -8.71
C PRO A 105 10.52 -7.04 -7.67
N TYR A 106 10.94 -7.02 -6.43
CA TYR A 106 10.26 -6.30 -5.36
C TYR A 106 10.61 -4.82 -5.38
N LEU A 107 9.57 -3.97 -5.23
CA LEU A 107 9.72 -2.53 -5.14
C LEU A 107 9.25 -2.06 -3.78
N THR A 108 9.97 -1.10 -3.21
CA THR A 108 9.53 -0.37 -2.02
C THR A 108 9.29 1.08 -2.40
N LEU A 109 8.06 1.55 -2.22
CA LEU A 109 7.67 2.92 -2.50
C LEU A 109 7.29 3.60 -1.20
N THR A 110 7.97 4.70 -0.86
CA THR A 110 7.67 5.48 0.35
C THR A 110 7.19 6.86 -0.05
N THR A 111 6.08 7.32 0.56
CA THR A 111 5.57 8.67 0.28
C THR A 111 6.60 9.72 0.65
N TYR A 112 6.81 10.69 -0.25
CA TYR A 112 7.68 11.83 -0.02
C TYR A 112 6.88 13.04 0.46
N GLY A 113 7.45 13.79 1.40
CA GLY A 113 6.84 15.00 1.95
C GLY A 113 5.59 14.75 2.81
N ARG A 114 5.34 13.53 3.28
CA ARG A 114 4.21 13.22 4.18
C ARG A 114 4.69 12.68 5.50
N LYS A 115 4.07 13.15 6.59
CA LYS A 115 4.37 12.71 7.96
C LYS A 115 3.05 12.41 8.69
N PRO A 116 2.82 11.18 9.15
CA PRO A 116 3.66 9.98 8.95
C PRO A 116 3.77 9.59 7.48
N ALA A 117 4.86 8.93 7.12
CA ALA A 117 4.99 8.38 5.78
C ALA A 117 4.23 7.06 5.65
N VAL A 118 3.76 6.79 4.42
CA VAL A 118 3.16 5.52 4.01
C VAL A 118 4.13 4.80 3.09
N GLN A 119 4.31 3.51 3.31
CA GLN A 119 5.14 2.67 2.48
C GLN A 119 4.32 1.58 1.82
N LEU A 120 4.60 1.31 0.56
CA LEU A 120 4.12 0.18 -0.20
C LEU A 120 5.30 -0.76 -0.47
N TYR A 121 5.11 -2.04 -0.22
CA TYR A 121 5.96 -3.10 -0.70
C TYR A 121 5.19 -3.87 -1.77
N ILE A 122 5.76 -3.98 -2.96
CA ILE A 122 5.08 -4.50 -4.15
C ILE A 122 5.90 -5.62 -4.74
N ASP A 123 5.31 -6.80 -4.88
CA ASP A 123 5.82 -7.84 -5.76
C ASP A 123 5.45 -7.47 -7.20
N ASN A 124 6.44 -6.97 -7.95
CA ASN A 124 6.28 -6.50 -9.33
C ASN A 124 6.71 -7.57 -10.35
N ASP A 125 6.78 -8.84 -9.94
CA ASP A 125 7.08 -9.95 -10.88
C ASP A 125 5.94 -10.05 -11.91
N PRO A 126 6.22 -10.08 -13.22
CA PRO A 126 5.21 -10.22 -14.26
C PRO A 126 4.33 -11.47 -14.13
N LYS A 127 4.80 -12.50 -13.41
CA LYS A 127 4.05 -13.75 -13.20
C LYS A 127 3.03 -13.66 -12.08
N THR A 128 3.24 -12.78 -11.11
CA THR A 128 2.28 -12.54 -10.02
C THR A 128 1.16 -11.60 -10.43
N GLY A 129 1.36 -10.88 -11.53
CA GLY A 129 0.32 -10.09 -12.18
C GLY A 129 0.08 -8.70 -11.57
N VAL A 130 0.93 -8.20 -10.65
CA VAL A 130 0.75 -6.84 -10.14
C VAL A 130 1.84 -5.90 -10.66
N SER A 131 1.41 -4.86 -11.38
CA SER A 131 2.29 -3.77 -11.81
C SER A 131 2.32 -2.67 -10.75
N ALA A 132 3.50 -2.11 -10.48
CA ALA A 132 3.61 -0.94 -9.62
C ALA A 132 2.72 0.23 -10.11
N ASN A 133 2.56 0.38 -11.43
CA ASN A 133 1.68 1.40 -12.00
C ASN A 133 0.20 1.17 -11.65
N ASP A 134 -0.26 -0.08 -11.59
CA ASP A 134 -1.63 -0.41 -11.19
C ASP A 134 -1.86 -0.09 -9.72
N VAL A 135 -0.83 -0.27 -8.90
CA VAL A 135 -0.88 0.03 -7.46
C VAL A 135 -0.95 1.53 -7.23
N ILE A 136 0.08 2.30 -7.66
CA ILE A 136 0.14 3.74 -7.39
C ILE A 136 -0.80 4.57 -8.28
N GLY A 137 -1.25 4.01 -9.40
CA GLY A 137 -2.28 4.59 -10.28
C GLY A 137 -3.70 4.44 -9.73
N ASN A 138 -3.91 3.62 -8.68
CA ASN A 138 -5.22 3.43 -8.06
C ASN A 138 -5.68 4.71 -7.36
N LYS A 139 -6.71 5.34 -7.91
CA LYS A 139 -7.23 6.64 -7.42
C LYS A 139 -7.75 6.57 -5.99
N SER A 140 -8.39 5.46 -5.60
CA SER A 140 -8.93 5.30 -4.25
C SER A 140 -7.81 5.14 -3.22
N LEU A 141 -6.73 4.41 -3.56
CA LEU A 141 -5.53 4.29 -2.74
C LEU A 141 -4.85 5.66 -2.57
N ALA A 142 -4.65 6.37 -3.69
CA ALA A 142 -4.06 7.71 -3.65
C ALA A 142 -4.90 8.68 -2.81
N ALA A 143 -6.24 8.66 -2.95
CA ALA A 143 -7.14 9.49 -2.14
C ALA A 143 -7.09 9.14 -0.65
N ALA A 144 -6.92 7.85 -0.29
CA ALA A 144 -6.72 7.45 1.09
C ALA A 144 -5.42 8.04 1.66
N ILE A 145 -4.31 7.92 0.94
CA ILE A 145 -2.99 8.42 1.35
C ILE A 145 -2.95 9.95 1.37
N ALA A 146 -3.66 10.62 0.45
CA ALA A 146 -3.72 12.08 0.36
C ALA A 146 -4.38 12.74 1.58
N THR A 147 -5.03 11.99 2.47
CA THR A 147 -5.50 12.51 3.77
C THR A 147 -4.38 13.00 4.66
N ILE A 148 -3.16 12.47 4.49
CA ILE A 148 -1.96 13.00 5.13
C ILE A 148 -1.46 14.16 4.26
N PRO A 149 -1.43 15.41 4.76
CA PRO A 149 -0.96 16.56 3.99
C PRO A 149 0.50 16.38 3.55
N ALA A 150 0.79 16.83 2.31
CA ALA A 150 2.17 16.91 1.83
C ALA A 150 2.80 18.24 2.25
N THR A 151 4.02 18.22 2.75
CA THR A 151 4.84 19.38 3.12
C THR A 151 5.94 19.64 2.10
N HIS A 152 6.28 18.63 1.30
CA HIS A 152 7.28 18.68 0.24
C HIS A 152 6.75 17.92 -0.98
N SER A 153 7.35 18.18 -2.14
CA SER A 153 7.03 17.50 -3.40
C SER A 153 8.29 17.13 -4.17
N CYS A 154 8.14 16.16 -5.08
CA CYS A 154 9.19 15.85 -6.02
C CYS A 154 9.54 17.10 -6.83
N THR A 155 10.80 17.52 -6.79
CA THR A 155 11.30 18.51 -7.74
C THR A 155 11.57 17.79 -9.06
N ALA A 156 10.94 18.28 -10.14
CA ALA A 156 11.32 17.80 -11.47
C ALA A 156 12.83 17.99 -11.62
N ARG A 157 13.58 16.91 -11.91
CA ARG A 157 14.99 17.06 -12.27
C ARG A 157 15.01 17.93 -13.53
N PRO A 158 15.73 19.08 -13.56
CA PRO A 158 15.85 19.85 -14.79
C PRO A 158 16.33 18.89 -15.88
N GLY A 159 15.56 18.79 -16.97
CA GLY A 159 16.02 18.04 -18.14
C GLY A 159 17.36 18.60 -18.62
N PRO A 160 18.16 17.83 -19.38
CA PRO A 160 19.45 18.29 -19.89
C PRO A 160 19.35 19.61 -20.71
N ASP A 161 18.15 20.00 -21.11
CA ASP A 161 17.85 21.19 -21.88
C ASP A 161 17.27 22.37 -21.06
N ALA A 162 17.26 22.28 -19.72
CA ALA A 162 16.80 23.39 -18.88
C ALA A 162 17.84 24.53 -18.91
N VAL A 163 17.63 25.49 -19.79
CA VAL A 163 18.41 26.73 -19.81
C VAL A 163 18.18 27.49 -18.49
N PRO A 164 19.26 27.84 -17.73
CA PRO A 164 19.10 28.64 -16.52
C PRO A 164 18.44 29.96 -16.85
N THR A 165 17.29 30.26 -16.26
CA THR A 165 16.68 31.61 -16.36
C THR A 165 17.62 32.60 -15.66
N PRO A 166 18.10 33.66 -16.36
CA PRO A 166 18.96 34.66 -15.72
C PRO A 166 18.21 35.31 -14.54
N ALA A 167 18.93 35.53 -13.44
CA ALA A 167 18.40 36.26 -12.30
C ALA A 167 17.99 37.69 -12.74
N PRO A 168 16.89 38.26 -12.23
CA PRO A 168 16.51 39.64 -12.52
C PRO A 168 17.61 40.54 -12.00
N THR A 169 18.19 41.34 -12.91
CA THR A 169 19.10 42.43 -12.56
C THR A 169 18.29 43.60 -12.02
N ASN A 170 18.57 43.93 -10.73
CA ASN A 170 18.09 45.19 -10.12
C ASN A 170 18.79 46.39 -10.69
#